data_67d806ab63f39ec40331f560ced12b5a
#
_entry.id   67d806ab63f39ec40331f560ced12b5a
#
_cell.length_a   1.000
_cell.length_b   1.000
_cell.length_c   1.000
_cell.angle_alpha   90.00
_cell.angle_beta   90.00
_cell.angle_gamma   90.00
#
_symmetry.space_group_name_H-M   'P 1'
#
loop_
_entity.id
_entity.type
_entity.pdbx_description
1 polymer ?
#
loop_
_entity_poly.entity_id
_entity_poly.type
_entity_poly.pdbx_seq_one_letter_code
_entity_poly.pdbx_strand_id
1 'polypeptide(L)'
;MDSEEVIGVIELGNVNIKSVIFTENKEDKLEILSSSINASEGIHNGVIVNLETASNVIRACISDVEKKAGVSLKKINVIIEQPEFLCTKLSKEKKINGSKIYKEDIEFLLKEGKKQITLNY
;
A
#
# COMPACT_ATOMS: atom_id res chain seq x y z
N MET A 1 5.43 28.83 2.26
CA MET A 1 5.29 28.18 0.95
C MET A 1 4.36 26.99 1.11
N ASP A 2 3.21 27.07 0.50
CA ASP A 2 2.25 25.98 0.59
C ASP A 2 2.78 24.81 -0.22
N SER A 3 3.21 23.77 0.46
CA SER A 3 3.59 22.53 -0.21
C SER A 3 2.34 21.93 -0.82
N GLU A 4 2.33 21.78 -2.14
CA GLU A 4 1.28 21.04 -2.82
C GLU A 4 1.24 19.62 -2.25
N GLU A 5 0.06 19.13 -1.94
CA GLU A 5 -0.08 17.78 -1.44
C GLU A 5 0.26 16.77 -2.54
N VAL A 6 1.18 15.88 -2.25
CA VAL A 6 1.58 14.83 -3.16
C VAL A 6 0.77 13.58 -2.84
N ILE A 7 0.08 13.06 -3.84
CA ILE A 7 -0.79 11.90 -3.70
C ILE A 7 -0.23 10.74 -4.52
N GLY A 8 -0.05 9.61 -3.85
CA GLY A 8 0.38 8.37 -4.50
C GLY A 8 -0.77 7.38 -4.59
N VAL A 9 -0.88 6.72 -5.73
CA VAL A 9 -1.87 5.67 -5.98
C VAL A 9 -1.17 4.48 -6.62
N ILE A 10 -1.50 3.28 -6.15
CA ILE A 10 -1.05 2.04 -6.77
C ILE A 10 -2.25 1.15 -7.06
N GLU A 11 -2.32 0.61 -8.27
CA GLU A 11 -3.31 -0.36 -8.68
C GLU A 11 -2.68 -1.75 -8.73
N LEU A 12 -3.22 -2.68 -7.97
CA LEU A 12 -2.77 -4.07 -7.94
C LEU A 12 -3.60 -4.88 -8.92
N GLY A 13 -3.19 -4.84 -10.19
CA GLY A 13 -3.88 -5.56 -11.24
C GLY A 13 -3.35 -6.97 -11.44
N ASN A 14 -4.10 -7.79 -12.18
CA ASN A 14 -3.73 -9.17 -12.48
C ASN A 14 -2.61 -9.27 -13.52
N VAL A 15 -2.55 -8.33 -14.43
CA VAL A 15 -1.55 -8.30 -15.52
C VAL A 15 -0.42 -7.33 -15.18
N ASN A 16 -0.78 -6.14 -14.70
CA ASN A 16 0.19 -5.10 -14.37
C ASN A 16 -0.11 -4.49 -13.01
N ILE A 17 0.97 -4.07 -12.35
CA ILE A 17 0.90 -3.18 -11.20
C ILE A 17 1.26 -1.80 -11.71
N LYS A 18 0.39 -0.83 -11.49
CA LYS A 18 0.57 0.55 -11.96
C LYS A 18 0.62 1.49 -10.78
N SER A 19 1.53 2.46 -10.82
CA SER A 19 1.57 3.51 -9.80
C SER A 19 1.66 4.87 -10.45
N VAL A 20 1.08 5.86 -9.78
CA VAL A 20 1.05 7.25 -10.22
C VAL A 20 1.26 8.14 -9.01
N ILE A 21 2.08 9.16 -9.19
CA ILE A 21 2.19 10.25 -8.21
C ILE A 21 1.69 11.52 -8.88
N PHE A 22 0.78 12.20 -8.24
CA PHE A 22 0.21 13.44 -8.75
C PHE A 22 0.03 14.47 -7.65
N THR A 23 -0.12 15.72 -8.05
CA THR A 23 -0.47 16.83 -7.17
C THR A 23 -1.76 17.47 -7.67
N GLU A 24 -2.46 18.13 -6.77
CA GLU A 24 -3.58 18.98 -7.11
C GLU A 24 -3.09 20.42 -7.01
N ASN A 25 -3.19 21.17 -8.10
CA ASN A 25 -2.77 22.56 -8.12
C ASN A 25 -3.85 23.50 -7.58
N LYS A 26 -3.53 24.81 -7.48
CA LYS A 26 -4.44 25.83 -6.92
C LYS A 26 -5.73 26.01 -7.71
N GLU A 27 -5.78 25.51 -8.94
CA GLU A 27 -6.95 25.57 -9.81
C GLU A 27 -7.76 24.29 -9.82
N ASP A 28 -7.56 23.43 -8.81
CA ASP A 28 -8.17 22.10 -8.66
C ASP A 28 -7.89 21.17 -9.85
N LYS A 29 -6.78 21.39 -10.54
CA LYS A 29 -6.33 20.53 -11.63
C LYS A 29 -5.28 19.55 -11.14
N LEU A 30 -5.41 18.31 -11.58
CA LEU A 30 -4.45 17.26 -11.28
C LEU A 30 -3.25 17.36 -12.21
N GLU A 31 -2.07 17.29 -11.64
CA GLU A 31 -0.80 17.25 -12.38
C GLU A 31 -0.08 15.95 -12.06
N ILE A 32 0.14 15.13 -13.08
CA ILE A 32 0.87 13.87 -12.93
C ILE A 32 2.36 14.17 -12.90
N LEU A 33 3.01 13.81 -11.78
CA LEU A 33 4.46 13.97 -11.62
C LEU A 33 5.22 12.80 -12.21
N SER A 34 4.72 11.59 -12.02
CA SER A 34 5.35 10.37 -12.55
C SER A 34 4.36 9.22 -12.58
N SER A 35 4.70 8.20 -13.35
CA SER A 35 3.97 6.94 -13.38
C SER A 35 4.92 5.79 -13.63
N SER A 36 4.53 4.59 -13.19
CA SER A 36 5.31 3.38 -13.39
C SER A 36 4.37 2.20 -13.63
N ILE A 37 4.79 1.27 -14.46
CA ILE A 37 4.06 0.04 -14.76
C ILE A 37 5.06 -1.11 -14.67
N ASN A 38 4.70 -2.11 -13.87
CA ASN A 38 5.49 -3.34 -13.75
C ASN A 38 4.58 -4.54 -14.02
N ALA A 39 5.13 -5.61 -14.58
CA ALA A 39 4.39 -6.86 -14.73
C ALA A 39 3.98 -7.37 -13.35
N SER A 40 2.71 -7.77 -13.20
CA SER A 40 2.20 -8.29 -11.95
C SER A 40 2.72 -9.70 -11.70
N GLU A 41 3.19 -9.95 -10.48
CA GLU A 41 3.61 -11.27 -10.02
C GLU A 41 3.07 -11.48 -8.61
N GLY A 42 2.67 -12.72 -8.32
CA GLY A 42 2.13 -13.07 -7.01
C GLY A 42 0.69 -12.64 -6.77
N ILE A 43 0.02 -12.12 -7.80
CA ILE A 43 -1.38 -11.71 -7.74
C ILE A 43 -2.15 -12.46 -8.84
N HIS A 44 -3.26 -13.08 -8.47
CA HIS A 44 -4.11 -13.83 -9.38
C HIS A 44 -5.58 -13.58 -9.07
N ASN A 45 -6.34 -13.13 -10.07
CA ASN A 45 -7.76 -12.78 -9.91
C ASN A 45 -8.04 -11.84 -8.73
N GLY A 46 -7.19 -10.83 -8.55
CA GLY A 46 -7.32 -9.86 -7.47
C GLY A 46 -6.89 -10.36 -6.10
N VAL A 47 -6.36 -11.59 -6.01
CA VAL A 47 -5.91 -12.20 -4.76
C VAL A 47 -4.39 -12.30 -4.75
N ILE A 48 -3.79 -11.93 -3.63
CA ILE A 48 -2.35 -12.13 -3.44
C ILE A 48 -2.12 -13.60 -3.11
N VAL A 49 -1.53 -14.34 -4.06
CA VAL A 49 -1.26 -15.78 -3.91
C VAL A 49 0.18 -16.04 -3.46
N ASN A 50 1.08 -15.07 -3.63
CA ASN A 50 2.44 -15.12 -3.13
C ASN A 50 2.82 -13.74 -2.63
N LEU A 51 2.81 -13.58 -1.31
CA LEU A 51 3.05 -12.29 -0.67
C LEU A 51 4.45 -11.75 -0.91
N GLU A 52 5.46 -12.61 -0.85
CA GLU A 52 6.86 -12.21 -1.04
C GLU A 52 7.08 -11.67 -2.46
N THR A 53 6.63 -12.42 -3.47
CA THR A 53 6.76 -12.02 -4.87
C THR A 53 5.98 -10.74 -5.16
N ALA A 54 4.74 -10.67 -4.69
CA ALA A 54 3.92 -9.47 -4.85
C ALA A 54 4.56 -8.25 -4.17
N SER A 55 5.06 -8.42 -2.95
CA SER A 55 5.73 -7.34 -2.21
C SER A 55 6.94 -6.80 -2.96
N ASN A 56 7.73 -7.67 -3.57
CA ASN A 56 8.91 -7.27 -4.33
C ASN A 56 8.54 -6.42 -5.55
N VAL A 57 7.50 -6.82 -6.29
CA VAL A 57 7.02 -6.07 -7.46
C VAL A 57 6.41 -4.73 -7.04
N ILE A 58 5.62 -4.73 -5.97
CA ILE A 58 5.02 -3.49 -5.43
C ILE A 58 6.11 -2.51 -5.01
N ARG A 59 7.12 -2.96 -4.27
CA ARG A 59 8.24 -2.11 -3.87
C ARG A 59 8.98 -1.54 -5.05
N ALA A 60 9.25 -2.36 -6.07
CA ALA A 60 9.93 -1.91 -7.28
C ALA A 60 9.11 -0.83 -7.99
N CYS A 61 7.82 -1.00 -8.09
CA CYS A 61 6.92 -0.05 -8.72
C CYS A 61 6.89 1.28 -7.96
N ILE A 62 6.75 1.23 -6.64
CA ILE A 62 6.73 2.43 -5.80
C ILE A 62 8.08 3.13 -5.82
N SER A 63 9.17 2.39 -5.70
CA SER A 63 10.52 2.95 -5.75
C SER A 63 10.79 3.67 -7.07
N ASP A 64 10.37 3.09 -8.18
CA ASP A 64 10.54 3.68 -9.50
C ASP A 64 9.74 4.98 -9.65
N VAL A 65 8.47 4.98 -9.24
CA VAL A 65 7.62 6.18 -9.35
C VAL A 65 8.09 7.30 -8.43
N GLU A 66 8.59 6.96 -7.23
CA GLU A 66 9.17 7.95 -6.30
C GLU A 66 10.44 8.58 -6.87
N LYS A 67 11.33 7.78 -7.44
CA LYS A 67 12.56 8.27 -8.05
C LYS A 67 12.28 9.20 -9.22
N LYS A 68 11.34 8.86 -10.08
CA LYS A 68 10.94 9.68 -11.22
C LYS A 68 10.34 11.02 -10.79
N ALA A 69 9.57 11.02 -9.71
CA ALA A 69 8.95 12.24 -9.18
C ALA A 69 9.87 13.05 -8.27
N GLY A 70 10.93 12.45 -7.75
CA GLY A 70 11.82 13.09 -6.80
C GLY A 70 11.19 13.30 -5.42
N VAL A 71 10.25 12.43 -5.03
CA VAL A 71 9.55 12.52 -3.74
C VAL A 71 9.53 11.18 -3.04
N SER A 72 9.35 11.20 -1.72
CA SER A 72 9.09 10.02 -0.92
C SER A 72 7.66 10.07 -0.40
N LEU A 73 6.89 9.04 -0.68
CA LEU A 73 5.50 8.94 -0.24
C LEU A 73 5.42 8.49 1.21
N LYS A 74 4.61 9.17 2.01
CA LYS A 74 4.29 8.76 3.38
C LYS A 74 3.01 7.93 3.43
N LYS A 75 2.15 8.13 2.45
CA LYS A 75 0.88 7.43 2.30
C LYS A 75 0.72 7.01 0.86
N ILE A 76 0.04 5.90 0.65
CA ILE A 76 -0.32 5.45 -0.68
C ILE A 76 -1.75 4.95 -0.67
N ASN A 77 -2.48 5.29 -1.73
CA ASN A 77 -3.83 4.79 -1.94
C ASN A 77 -3.74 3.53 -2.80
N VAL A 78 -4.39 2.47 -2.38
CA VAL A 78 -4.33 1.18 -3.06
C VAL A 78 -5.66 0.87 -3.72
N ILE A 79 -5.61 0.55 -5.01
CA ILE A 79 -6.76 0.10 -5.78
C ILE A 79 -6.59 -1.40 -6.02
N ILE A 80 -7.61 -2.17 -5.65
CA ILE A 80 -7.61 -3.62 -5.79
C ILE A 80 -8.67 -4.02 -6.81
N GLU A 81 -8.28 -4.80 -7.81
CA GLU A 81 -9.18 -5.38 -8.81
C GLU A 81 -9.81 -6.69 -8.30
N GLN A 82 -10.67 -6.58 -7.31
CA GLN A 82 -11.35 -7.73 -6.72
C GLN A 82 -12.85 -7.41 -6.63
N PRO A 83 -13.72 -8.09 -7.39
CA PRO A 83 -15.16 -7.84 -7.34
C PRO A 83 -15.79 -8.25 -6.00
N GLU A 84 -15.21 -9.21 -5.32
CA GLU A 84 -15.67 -9.68 -4.01
C GLU A 84 -14.55 -9.52 -2.98
N PHE A 85 -14.63 -8.49 -2.16
CA PHE A 85 -13.72 -8.36 -1.03
C PHE A 85 -14.46 -7.92 0.21
N LEU A 86 -13.97 -8.36 1.35
CA LEU A 86 -14.46 -7.98 2.65
C LEU A 86 -13.44 -7.05 3.30
N CYS A 87 -13.89 -5.85 3.65
CA CYS A 87 -13.05 -4.91 4.37
C CYS A 87 -13.48 -4.87 5.83
N THR A 88 -12.56 -5.19 6.73
CA THR A 88 -12.81 -5.17 8.16
C THR A 88 -11.80 -4.26 8.83
N LYS A 89 -12.31 -3.39 9.70
CA LYS A 89 -11.48 -2.52 10.52
C LYS A 89 -11.40 -3.09 11.92
N LEU A 90 -10.19 -3.33 12.39
CA LEU A 90 -9.97 -3.81 13.75
C LEU A 90 -8.78 -3.08 14.38
N SER A 91 -8.74 -3.09 15.71
CA SER A 91 -7.67 -2.46 16.47
C SER A 91 -7.19 -3.41 17.54
N LYS A 92 -5.88 -3.49 17.70
CA LYS A 92 -5.23 -4.29 18.74
C LYS A 92 -4.13 -3.49 19.40
N GLU A 93 -3.96 -3.69 20.69
CA GLU A 93 -2.96 -2.98 21.49
C GLU A 93 -2.08 -3.96 22.25
N LYS A 94 -0.84 -3.54 22.49
CA LYS A 94 0.11 -4.24 23.33
C LYS A 94 0.87 -3.22 24.16
N LYS A 95 0.96 -3.44 25.47
CA LYS A 95 1.77 -2.60 26.36
C LYS A 95 3.24 -2.92 26.17
N ILE A 96 4.05 -1.90 25.92
CA ILE A 96 5.50 -2.03 25.73
C ILE A 96 6.32 -1.34 26.85
N ASN A 97 5.65 -0.80 27.86
CA ASN A 97 6.26 -0.18 29.05
C ASN A 97 7.34 0.86 28.76
N GLY A 98 7.10 1.71 27.75
CA GLY A 98 8.02 2.78 27.39
C GLY A 98 9.29 2.32 26.68
N SER A 99 9.45 1.04 26.39
CA SER A 99 10.59 0.51 25.66
C SER A 99 10.43 0.68 24.14
N LYS A 100 11.46 0.30 23.41
CA LYS A 100 11.43 0.32 21.94
C LYS A 100 10.42 -0.68 21.41
N ILE A 101 9.87 -0.38 20.23
CA ILE A 101 9.03 -1.32 19.50
C ILE A 101 9.94 -2.30 18.77
N TYR A 102 9.76 -3.59 19.06
CA TYR A 102 10.50 -4.66 18.42
C TYR A 102 9.65 -5.36 17.36
N LYS A 103 10.31 -6.11 16.50
CA LYS A 103 9.65 -6.91 15.46
C LYS A 103 8.60 -7.88 16.07
N GLU A 104 8.90 -8.45 17.20
CA GLU A 104 8.00 -9.36 17.91
C GLU A 104 6.70 -8.68 18.35
N ASP A 105 6.75 -7.40 18.68
CA ASP A 105 5.57 -6.63 19.07
C ASP A 105 4.61 -6.48 17.87
N ILE A 106 5.15 -6.21 16.69
CA ILE A 106 4.39 -6.10 15.46
C ILE A 106 3.81 -7.46 15.06
N GLU A 107 4.61 -8.52 15.14
CA GLU A 107 4.17 -9.88 14.84
C GLU A 107 3.04 -10.34 15.76
N PHE A 108 3.14 -10.00 17.05
CA PHE A 108 2.08 -10.27 18.01
C PHE A 108 0.76 -9.60 17.62
N LEU A 109 0.80 -8.32 17.30
CA LEU A 109 -0.40 -7.55 16.89
C LEU A 109 -1.02 -8.10 15.60
N LEU A 110 -0.19 -8.45 14.62
CA LEU A 110 -0.67 -9.03 13.37
C LEU A 110 -1.32 -10.39 13.59
N LYS A 111 -0.72 -11.23 14.45
CA LYS A 111 -1.25 -12.54 14.80
C LYS A 111 -2.61 -12.41 15.51
N GLU A 112 -2.71 -11.50 16.47
CA GLU A 112 -3.95 -11.27 17.21
C GLU A 112 -5.06 -10.73 16.31
N GLY A 113 -4.72 -9.80 15.40
CA GLY A 113 -5.66 -9.28 14.41
C GLY A 113 -6.17 -10.36 13.47
N LYS A 114 -5.27 -11.19 12.94
CA LYS A 114 -5.61 -12.31 12.07
C LYS A 114 -6.52 -13.32 12.77
N LYS A 115 -6.23 -13.63 14.04
CA LYS A 115 -7.01 -14.51 14.87
C LYS A 115 -8.45 -14.00 15.05
N GLN A 116 -8.61 -12.71 15.28
CA GLN A 116 -9.92 -12.07 15.42
C GLN A 116 -10.74 -12.16 14.11
N ILE A 117 -10.10 -11.95 12.96
CA ILE A 117 -10.75 -12.08 11.66
C ILE A 117 -11.22 -13.52 11.45
N THR A 118 -10.39 -14.50 11.74
CA THR A 118 -10.72 -15.92 11.60
C THR A 118 -11.90 -16.35 12.46
N LEU A 119 -12.05 -15.77 13.67
CA LEU A 119 -13.16 -16.10 14.58
C LEU A 119 -14.50 -15.51 14.11
N ASN A 120 -14.48 -14.41 13.37
CA ASN A 120 -15.70 -13.68 13.00
C ASN A 120 -16.13 -13.89 11.54
N TYR A 121 -15.27 -14.48 10.71
CA TYR A 121 -15.54 -14.63 9.26
C TYR A 121 -15.16 -16.03 8.71
#